data_3837a75b3fd7cafe573340ebfe3acec2
#
_entry.id   3837a75b3fd7cafe573340ebfe3acec2
#
_cell.length_a   1.000
_cell.length_b   1.000
_cell.length_c   1.000
_cell.angle_alpha   90.00
_cell.angle_beta   90.00
_cell.angle_gamma   90.00
#
_symmetry.space_group_name_H-M   'P 1'
#
loop_
_entity.id
_entity.type
_entity.pdbx_description
1 polymer ?
#
loop_
_entity_poly.entity_id
_entity_poly.type
_entity_poly.pdbx_seq_one_letter_code
_entity_poly.pdbx_strand_id
1 'polypeptide(L)'
;PHDLARRQRQMCIRDRLGLLAAINLNTWKDAVISVFALITYATPLFWVGLMMIVVFSINLRWFPTSGMENIAAFYEGFDRFVDITHHLVLPTITLSLFYLALYTRLMRASMLEQYGQDYVVTARAKGLPERRITFGHVLRNALLPVVTMAGVQVGALIGGSAVSYTH
;
A
#
# COMPACT_ATOMS: atom_id res chain seq x y z
N PRO A 1 -0.82 10.40 18.66
CA PRO A 1 0.49 9.74 18.48
C PRO A 1 0.37 8.30 17.94
N HIS A 2 -0.71 7.57 18.27
CA HIS A 2 -0.89 6.16 17.87
C HIS A 2 -1.18 5.96 16.38
N ASP A 3 -1.79 6.93 15.71
CA ASP A 3 -2.10 6.85 14.27
C ASP A 3 -0.86 6.98 13.39
N LEU A 4 0.15 7.73 13.83
CA LEU A 4 1.43 7.84 13.14
C LEU A 4 2.20 6.50 13.16
N ALA A 5 2.18 5.79 14.29
CA ALA A 5 2.83 4.49 14.42
C ALA A 5 2.14 3.39 13.57
N ARG A 6 0.81 3.43 13.43
CA ARG A 6 0.07 2.53 12.52
C ARG A 6 0.37 2.83 11.06
N ARG A 7 0.43 4.11 10.66
CA ARG A 7 0.81 4.52 9.31
C ARG A 7 2.24 4.13 8.96
N GLN A 8 3.17 4.26 9.90
CA GLN A 8 4.55 3.81 9.71
C GLN A 8 4.67 2.29 9.53
N ARG A 9 3.89 1.48 10.26
CA ARG A 9 3.87 0.01 10.07
C ARG A 9 3.31 -0.39 8.71
N GLN A 10 2.29 0.29 8.21
CA GLN A 10 1.73 0.01 6.88
C GLN A 10 2.70 0.42 5.76
N MET A 11 3.47 1.50 5.92
CA MET A 11 4.57 1.84 5.01
C MET A 11 5.64 0.74 5.00
N CYS A 12 6.06 0.25 6.16
CA CYS A 12 7.08 -0.81 6.25
C CYS A 12 6.68 -2.13 5.57
N ILE A 13 5.40 -2.51 5.60
CA ILE A 13 4.93 -3.73 4.92
C ILE A 13 4.91 -3.52 3.39
N ARG A 14 4.47 -2.36 2.92
CA ARG A 14 4.47 -1.99 1.50
C ARG A 14 5.88 -1.96 0.91
N ASP A 15 6.81 -1.33 1.62
CA ASP A 15 8.21 -1.24 1.19
C ASP A 15 8.89 -2.60 1.18
N ARG A 16 8.55 -3.48 2.12
CA ARG A 16 9.09 -4.85 2.18
C ARG A 16 8.66 -5.71 1.00
N LEU A 17 7.38 -5.66 0.58
CA LEU A 17 6.91 -6.45 -0.56
C LEU A 17 7.51 -5.95 -1.88
N GLY A 18 7.54 -4.64 -2.10
CA GLY A 18 8.20 -4.05 -3.26
C GLY A 18 9.70 -4.36 -3.30
N LEU A 19 10.36 -4.30 -2.14
CA LEU A 19 11.76 -4.62 -2.01
C LEU A 19 12.04 -6.12 -2.20
N LEU A 20 11.20 -7.01 -1.68
CA LEU A 20 11.32 -8.46 -1.90
C LEU A 20 11.17 -8.84 -3.37
N ALA A 21 10.22 -8.22 -4.07
CA ALA A 21 10.06 -8.39 -5.52
C ALA A 21 11.28 -7.87 -6.28
N ALA A 22 11.84 -6.74 -5.87
CA ALA A 22 13.01 -6.14 -6.52
C ALA A 22 14.34 -6.86 -6.22
N ILE A 23 14.51 -7.45 -5.04
CA ILE A 23 15.73 -8.20 -4.69
C ILE A 23 15.74 -9.58 -5.35
N ASN A 24 14.58 -10.20 -5.54
CA ASN A 24 14.43 -11.53 -6.15
C ASN A 24 14.02 -11.43 -7.61
N LEU A 25 14.56 -10.47 -8.37
CA LEU A 25 14.26 -10.31 -9.79
C LEU A 25 14.36 -11.61 -10.57
N ASN A 26 13.37 -11.85 -11.45
CA ASN A 26 13.25 -13.05 -12.29
C ASN A 26 13.11 -14.37 -11.52
N THR A 27 12.71 -14.35 -10.26
CA THR A 27 12.33 -15.56 -9.52
C THR A 27 10.81 -15.77 -9.58
N TRP A 28 10.35 -17.00 -9.29
CA TRP A 28 8.93 -17.28 -9.22
C TRP A 28 8.20 -16.40 -8.18
N LYS A 29 8.87 -15.98 -7.11
CA LYS A 29 8.35 -15.06 -6.08
C LYS A 29 8.06 -13.67 -6.66
N ASP A 30 8.98 -13.15 -7.47
CA ASP A 30 8.77 -11.87 -8.18
C ASP A 30 7.59 -12.01 -9.15
N ALA A 31 7.49 -13.11 -9.89
CA ALA A 31 6.37 -13.37 -10.79
C ALA A 31 5.02 -13.39 -10.05
N VAL A 32 4.92 -14.09 -8.93
CA VAL A 32 3.69 -14.15 -8.11
C VAL A 32 3.29 -12.79 -7.57
N ILE A 33 4.23 -12.05 -6.97
CA ILE A 33 3.97 -10.70 -6.44
C ILE A 33 3.55 -9.75 -7.58
N SER A 34 4.22 -9.82 -8.72
CA SER A 34 3.94 -8.97 -9.87
C SER A 34 2.59 -9.27 -10.49
N VAL A 35 2.23 -10.55 -10.65
CA VAL A 35 0.92 -10.98 -11.16
C VAL A 35 -0.18 -10.58 -10.19
N PHE A 36 -0.01 -10.78 -8.90
CA PHE A 36 -0.98 -10.35 -7.89
C PHE A 36 -1.16 -8.82 -7.92
N ALA A 37 -0.09 -8.05 -7.95
CA ALA A 37 -0.15 -6.60 -8.05
C ALA A 37 -0.80 -6.14 -9.35
N LEU A 38 -0.55 -6.83 -10.47
CA LEU A 38 -1.16 -6.53 -11.77
C LEU A 38 -2.67 -6.78 -11.74
N ILE A 39 -3.11 -7.92 -11.24
CA ILE A 39 -4.54 -8.28 -11.12
C ILE A 39 -5.25 -7.26 -10.21
N THR A 40 -4.67 -6.97 -9.05
CA THR A 40 -5.26 -6.02 -8.09
C THR A 40 -5.35 -4.61 -8.67
N TYR A 41 -4.34 -4.18 -9.44
CA TYR A 41 -4.32 -2.87 -10.07
C TYR A 41 -5.26 -2.77 -11.28
N ALA A 42 -5.36 -3.84 -12.08
CA ALA A 42 -6.23 -3.87 -13.25
C ALA A 42 -7.72 -4.00 -12.89
N THR A 43 -8.03 -4.48 -11.69
CA THR A 43 -9.40 -4.63 -11.22
C THR A 43 -9.93 -3.27 -10.72
N PRO A 44 -11.12 -2.82 -11.15
CA PRO A 44 -11.71 -1.58 -10.65
C PRO A 44 -11.88 -1.61 -9.12
N LEU A 45 -11.45 -0.54 -8.45
CA LEU A 45 -11.47 -0.44 -6.98
C LEU A 45 -12.86 -0.71 -6.39
N PHE A 46 -13.91 -0.16 -7.02
CA PHE A 46 -15.29 -0.37 -6.56
C PHE A 46 -15.71 -1.84 -6.63
N TRP A 47 -15.24 -2.58 -7.65
CA TRP A 47 -15.55 -4.00 -7.80
C TRP A 47 -14.88 -4.83 -6.70
N VAL A 48 -13.62 -4.53 -6.37
CA VAL A 48 -12.93 -5.16 -5.23
C VAL A 48 -13.70 -4.89 -3.93
N GLY A 49 -14.14 -3.65 -3.71
CA GLY A 49 -14.95 -3.28 -2.55
C GLY A 49 -16.26 -4.07 -2.47
N LEU A 50 -16.99 -4.20 -3.59
CA LEU A 50 -18.22 -4.99 -3.65
C LEU A 50 -17.95 -6.48 -3.36
N MET A 51 -16.90 -7.06 -3.93
CA MET A 51 -16.52 -8.46 -3.65
C MET A 51 -16.16 -8.67 -2.18
N MET A 52 -15.45 -7.73 -1.57
CA MET A 52 -15.17 -7.77 -0.13
C MET A 52 -16.45 -7.75 0.71
N ILE A 53 -17.42 -6.91 0.37
CA ILE A 53 -18.72 -6.88 1.04
C ILE A 53 -19.47 -8.21 0.84
N VAL A 54 -19.55 -8.72 -0.39
CA VAL A 54 -20.24 -9.99 -0.67
C VAL A 54 -19.64 -11.14 0.11
N VAL A 55 -18.31 -11.26 0.11
CA VAL A 55 -17.64 -12.38 0.78
C VAL A 55 -17.68 -12.23 2.30
N PHE A 56 -17.25 -11.10 2.83
CA PHE A 56 -17.04 -10.95 4.28
C PHE A 56 -18.25 -10.45 5.06
N SER A 57 -19.14 -9.68 4.42
CA SER A 57 -20.35 -9.18 5.11
C SER A 57 -21.56 -10.06 4.85
N ILE A 58 -21.81 -10.48 3.62
CA ILE A 58 -23.02 -11.24 3.28
C ILE A 58 -22.81 -12.73 3.55
N ASN A 59 -21.76 -13.35 3.01
CA ASN A 59 -21.54 -14.79 3.13
C ASN A 59 -20.99 -15.18 4.52
N LEU A 60 -19.93 -14.54 4.96
CA LEU A 60 -19.28 -14.86 6.23
C LEU A 60 -19.88 -14.13 7.43
N ARG A 61 -20.61 -13.03 7.20
CA ARG A 61 -21.21 -12.19 8.25
C ARG A 61 -20.24 -11.70 9.33
N TRP A 62 -18.99 -11.47 8.92
CA TRP A 62 -17.96 -11.01 9.84
C TRP A 62 -17.97 -9.49 10.02
N PHE A 63 -18.41 -8.76 9.01
CA PHE A 63 -18.40 -7.30 9.00
C PHE A 63 -19.75 -6.74 8.55
N PRO A 64 -20.07 -5.51 8.95
CA PRO A 64 -21.28 -4.82 8.51
C PRO A 64 -21.21 -4.52 7.00
N THR A 65 -22.38 -4.46 6.37
CA THR A 65 -22.52 -4.22 4.92
C THR A 65 -22.41 -2.74 4.54
N SER A 66 -22.79 -1.83 5.46
CA SER A 66 -22.89 -0.39 5.19
C SER A 66 -22.95 0.41 6.48
N GLY A 67 -22.80 1.73 6.36
CA GLY A 67 -22.82 2.66 7.48
C GLY A 67 -21.45 2.91 8.10
N MET A 68 -21.38 3.91 8.98
CA MET A 68 -20.20 4.21 9.79
C MET A 68 -20.29 3.66 11.20
N GLU A 69 -21.51 3.46 11.68
CA GLU A 69 -21.84 2.94 13.02
C GLU A 69 -23.22 2.31 13.03
N ASN A 70 -23.49 1.49 14.02
CA ASN A 70 -24.82 0.90 14.23
C ASN A 70 -25.69 1.88 15.04
N ILE A 71 -26.43 2.73 14.35
CA ILE A 71 -27.30 3.77 14.96
C ILE A 71 -28.37 3.13 15.87
N ALA A 72 -28.83 1.92 15.55
CA ALA A 72 -29.88 1.24 16.32
C ALA A 72 -29.41 0.73 17.68
N ALA A 73 -28.09 0.59 17.87
CA ALA A 73 -27.53 0.03 19.11
C ALA A 73 -27.25 1.10 20.16
N PHE A 74 -27.31 2.39 19.82
CA PHE A 74 -27.04 3.54 20.71
C PHE A 74 -25.75 3.39 21.55
N TYR A 75 -24.67 2.88 20.91
CA TYR A 75 -23.39 2.73 21.59
C TYR A 75 -22.80 4.06 21.99
N GLU A 76 -22.23 4.14 23.22
CA GLU A 76 -21.53 5.31 23.73
C GLU A 76 -20.09 4.97 24.13
N GLY A 77 -19.23 6.00 24.12
CA GLY A 77 -17.86 5.89 24.61
C GLY A 77 -17.02 4.86 23.82
N PHE A 78 -16.46 3.89 24.53
CA PHE A 78 -15.54 2.90 23.96
C PHE A 78 -16.23 1.93 22.99
N ASP A 79 -17.46 1.54 23.29
CA ASP A 79 -18.21 0.59 22.45
C ASP A 79 -18.53 1.20 21.08
N ARG A 80 -18.83 2.50 21.03
CA ARG A 80 -18.99 3.24 19.78
C ARG A 80 -17.69 3.27 18.97
N PHE A 81 -16.55 3.47 19.62
CA PHE A 81 -15.25 3.45 18.94
C PHE A 81 -14.94 2.08 18.32
N VAL A 82 -15.26 1.01 19.03
CA VAL A 82 -15.09 -0.38 18.52
C VAL A 82 -16.02 -0.62 17.33
N ASP A 83 -17.28 -0.20 17.41
CA ASP A 83 -18.24 -0.35 16.32
C ASP A 83 -17.82 0.41 15.05
N ILE A 84 -17.42 1.67 15.18
CA ILE A 84 -16.89 2.46 14.05
C ILE A 84 -15.65 1.80 13.45
N THR A 85 -14.74 1.30 14.29
CA THR A 85 -13.54 0.60 13.81
C THR A 85 -13.92 -0.64 13.01
N HIS A 86 -14.92 -1.39 13.45
CA HIS A 86 -15.41 -2.58 12.77
C HIS A 86 -16.01 -2.26 11.39
N HIS A 87 -16.75 -1.15 11.26
CA HIS A 87 -17.30 -0.68 9.98
C HIS A 87 -16.20 -0.20 9.02
N LEU A 88 -15.09 0.33 9.53
CA LEU A 88 -13.98 0.84 8.73
C LEU A 88 -13.01 -0.25 8.23
N VAL A 89 -13.09 -1.49 8.73
CA VAL A 89 -12.14 -2.57 8.36
C VAL A 89 -12.17 -2.85 6.86
N LEU A 90 -13.33 -3.12 6.27
CA LEU A 90 -13.46 -3.48 4.86
C LEU A 90 -13.02 -2.35 3.90
N PRO A 91 -13.48 -1.10 4.07
CA PRO A 91 -12.99 0.01 3.26
C PRO A 91 -11.48 0.21 3.38
N THR A 92 -10.94 0.09 4.60
CA THR A 92 -9.50 0.25 4.83
C THR A 92 -8.68 -0.85 4.15
N ILE A 93 -9.13 -2.11 4.23
CA ILE A 93 -8.45 -3.22 3.55
C ILE A 93 -8.51 -3.04 2.04
N THR A 94 -9.67 -2.69 1.48
CA THR A 94 -9.85 -2.48 0.04
C THR A 94 -8.92 -1.39 -0.50
N LEU A 95 -8.87 -0.24 0.17
CA LEU A 95 -7.97 0.86 -0.19
C LEU A 95 -6.49 0.46 -0.01
N SER A 96 -6.18 -0.26 1.07
CA SER A 96 -4.80 -0.71 1.34
C SER A 96 -4.29 -1.67 0.28
N LEU A 97 -5.12 -2.60 -0.20
CA LEU A 97 -4.75 -3.52 -1.29
C LEU A 97 -4.45 -2.78 -2.58
N PHE A 98 -5.29 -1.81 -2.95
CA PHE A 98 -5.07 -1.00 -4.14
C PHE A 98 -3.75 -0.21 -4.08
N TYR A 99 -3.53 0.52 -2.98
CA TYR A 99 -2.30 1.28 -2.81
C TYR A 99 -1.06 0.38 -2.68
N LEU A 100 -1.20 -0.79 -2.05
CA LEU A 100 -0.13 -1.77 -1.97
C LEU A 100 0.31 -2.23 -3.37
N ALA A 101 -0.65 -2.55 -4.24
CA ALA A 101 -0.37 -2.95 -5.61
C ALA A 101 0.34 -1.82 -6.40
N LEU A 102 -0.18 -0.59 -6.30
CA LEU A 102 0.38 0.59 -6.96
C LEU A 102 1.85 0.84 -6.54
N TYR A 103 2.09 0.89 -5.23
CA TYR A 103 3.44 1.20 -4.70
C TYR A 103 4.43 0.05 -4.92
N THR A 104 3.97 -1.21 -4.86
CA THR A 104 4.82 -2.37 -5.19
C THR A 104 5.30 -2.30 -6.62
N ARG A 105 4.42 -1.98 -7.56
CA ARG A 105 4.75 -1.82 -8.98
C ARG A 105 5.68 -0.63 -9.22
N LEU A 106 5.41 0.52 -8.61
CA LEU A 106 6.24 1.71 -8.71
C LEU A 106 7.65 1.43 -8.17
N MET A 107 7.75 0.83 -7.00
CA MET A 107 9.04 0.49 -6.37
C MET A 107 9.85 -0.48 -7.24
N ARG A 108 9.20 -1.53 -7.79
CA ARG A 108 9.84 -2.47 -8.68
C ARG A 108 10.39 -1.79 -9.94
N ALA A 109 9.60 -0.93 -10.58
CA ALA A 109 10.02 -0.19 -11.77
C ALA A 109 11.21 0.73 -11.46
N SER A 110 11.14 1.50 -10.38
CA SER A 110 12.22 2.38 -9.94
C SER A 110 13.51 1.62 -9.60
N MET A 111 13.40 0.47 -8.94
CA MET A 111 14.57 -0.38 -8.65
C MET A 111 15.23 -0.90 -9.93
N LEU A 112 14.44 -1.39 -10.89
CA LEU A 112 14.96 -1.86 -12.18
C LEU A 112 15.69 -0.76 -12.95
N GLU A 113 15.12 0.44 -12.98
CA GLU A 113 15.72 1.62 -13.61
C GLU A 113 17.08 1.96 -12.95
N GLN A 114 17.12 1.97 -11.62
CA GLN A 114 18.34 2.28 -10.87
C GLN A 114 19.43 1.23 -11.03
N TYR A 115 19.08 -0.06 -11.20
CA TYR A 115 20.05 -1.11 -11.47
C TYR A 115 20.76 -0.95 -12.83
N GLY A 116 20.11 -0.29 -13.80
CA GLY A 116 20.68 0.02 -15.11
C GLY A 116 21.63 1.22 -15.15
N GLN A 117 21.81 1.94 -14.04
CA GLN A 117 22.61 3.17 -14.00
C GLN A 117 24.12 2.90 -13.88
N ASP A 118 24.94 3.80 -14.44
CA ASP A 118 26.41 3.69 -14.49
C ASP A 118 27.06 3.63 -13.10
N TYR A 119 26.47 4.27 -12.10
CA TYR A 119 27.02 4.22 -10.75
C TYR A 119 26.97 2.81 -10.15
N VAL A 120 26.00 1.98 -10.56
CA VAL A 120 25.91 0.58 -10.14
C VAL A 120 27.01 -0.24 -10.76
N VAL A 121 27.29 -0.05 -12.05
CA VAL A 121 28.41 -0.67 -12.76
C VAL A 121 29.74 -0.29 -12.09
N THR A 122 29.92 0.98 -11.79
CA THR A 122 31.13 1.49 -11.09
C THR A 122 31.26 0.89 -9.70
N ALA A 123 30.17 0.75 -8.95
CA ALA A 123 30.20 0.14 -7.62
C ALA A 123 30.58 -1.34 -7.66
N ARG A 124 30.11 -2.09 -8.67
CA ARG A 124 30.51 -3.48 -8.92
C ARG A 124 31.98 -3.58 -9.30
N ALA A 125 32.47 -2.69 -10.17
CA ALA A 125 33.89 -2.64 -10.57
C ALA A 125 34.83 -2.37 -9.38
N LYS A 126 34.33 -1.63 -8.35
CA LYS A 126 35.05 -1.40 -7.09
C LYS A 126 35.00 -2.59 -6.12
N GLY A 127 34.34 -3.69 -6.48
CA GLY A 127 34.24 -4.89 -5.64
C GLY A 127 33.27 -4.78 -4.47
N LEU A 128 32.32 -3.85 -4.51
CA LEU A 128 31.31 -3.74 -3.44
C LEU A 128 30.35 -4.95 -3.50
N PRO A 129 29.98 -5.54 -2.35
CA PRO A 129 29.03 -6.64 -2.32
C PRO A 129 27.65 -6.18 -2.76
N GLU A 130 26.91 -7.03 -3.50
CA GLU A 130 25.59 -6.72 -4.06
C GLU A 130 24.59 -6.18 -3.01
N ARG A 131 24.65 -6.68 -1.78
CA ARG A 131 23.80 -6.16 -0.68
C ARG A 131 24.05 -4.68 -0.41
N ARG A 132 25.31 -4.24 -0.40
CA ARG A 132 25.67 -2.83 -0.19
C ARG A 132 25.25 -1.97 -1.37
N ILE A 133 25.38 -2.48 -2.60
CA ILE A 133 24.92 -1.79 -3.81
C ILE A 133 23.40 -1.62 -3.76
N THR A 134 22.67 -2.70 -3.49
CA THR A 134 21.21 -2.69 -3.45
C THR A 134 20.67 -1.76 -2.38
N PHE A 135 21.07 -1.92 -1.11
CA PHE A 135 20.50 -1.17 0.00
C PHE A 135 21.10 0.23 0.18
N GLY A 136 22.39 0.39 -0.12
CA GLY A 136 23.10 1.66 0.07
C GLY A 136 22.94 2.65 -1.08
N HIS A 137 22.83 2.15 -2.29
CA HIS A 137 22.82 2.99 -3.50
C HIS A 137 21.49 2.89 -4.27
N VAL A 138 21.12 1.70 -4.72
CA VAL A 138 19.96 1.52 -5.59
C VAL A 138 18.65 1.85 -4.86
N LEU A 139 18.42 1.26 -3.68
CA LEU A 139 17.19 1.46 -2.90
C LEU A 139 16.99 2.93 -2.53
N ARG A 140 18.04 3.61 -2.11
CA ARG A 140 17.96 5.02 -1.71
C ARG A 140 17.49 5.91 -2.86
N ASN A 141 17.98 5.68 -4.06
CA ASN A 141 17.59 6.45 -5.24
C ASN A 141 16.21 6.01 -5.76
N ALA A 142 15.90 4.72 -5.71
CA ALA A 142 14.60 4.19 -6.13
C ALA A 142 13.44 4.64 -5.23
N LEU A 143 13.72 5.04 -3.99
CA LEU A 143 12.71 5.59 -3.08
C LEU A 143 12.24 7.00 -3.47
N LEU A 144 13.01 7.78 -4.19
CA LEU A 144 12.67 9.16 -4.53
C LEU A 144 11.30 9.28 -5.23
N PRO A 145 11.02 8.56 -6.34
CA PRO A 145 9.70 8.61 -6.99
C PRO A 145 8.59 8.12 -6.07
N VAL A 146 8.86 7.12 -5.23
CA VAL A 146 7.87 6.53 -4.30
C VAL A 146 7.47 7.55 -3.23
N VAL A 147 8.43 8.24 -2.63
CA VAL A 147 8.18 9.28 -1.62
C VAL A 147 7.46 10.47 -2.24
N THR A 148 7.86 10.88 -3.44
CA THR A 148 7.19 11.97 -4.18
C THR A 148 5.72 11.62 -4.44
N MET A 149 5.44 10.42 -4.94
CA MET A 149 4.07 9.97 -5.19
C MET A 149 3.25 9.87 -3.89
N ALA A 150 3.86 9.39 -2.80
CA ALA A 150 3.21 9.37 -1.48
C ALA A 150 2.88 10.79 -0.98
N GLY A 151 3.79 11.75 -1.18
CA GLY A 151 3.55 13.15 -0.82
C GLY A 151 2.38 13.77 -1.60
N VAL A 152 2.32 13.53 -2.91
CA VAL A 152 1.21 13.97 -3.76
C VAL A 152 -0.12 13.35 -3.30
N GLN A 153 -0.15 12.06 -2.98
CA GLN A 153 -1.36 11.39 -2.48
C GLN A 153 -1.85 11.95 -1.14
N VAL A 154 -0.92 12.21 -0.22
CA VAL A 154 -1.27 12.84 1.07
C VAL A 154 -1.80 14.26 0.84
N GLY A 155 -1.17 15.03 -0.03
CA GLY A 155 -1.64 16.37 -0.41
C GLY A 155 -3.05 16.35 -1.03
N ALA A 156 -3.31 15.39 -1.92
CA ALA A 156 -4.63 15.20 -2.53
C ALA A 156 -5.71 14.81 -1.51
N LEU A 157 -5.38 13.96 -0.53
CA LEU A 157 -6.32 13.58 0.52
C LEU A 157 -6.68 14.76 1.43
N ILE A 158 -5.70 15.60 1.80
CA ILE A 158 -5.93 16.80 2.62
C ILE A 158 -6.72 17.84 1.82
N GLY A 159 -6.32 18.10 0.57
CA GLY A 159 -7.00 19.04 -0.31
C GLY A 159 -8.41 18.63 -0.66
N GLY A 160 -8.62 17.33 -0.97
CA GLY A 160 -9.93 16.76 -1.31
C GLY A 160 -10.93 16.83 -0.15
N SER A 161 -10.48 16.64 1.09
CA SER A 161 -11.33 16.81 2.26
C SER A 161 -11.77 18.28 2.44
N ALA A 162 -10.87 19.24 2.25
CA ALA A 162 -11.19 20.67 2.37
C ALA A 162 -12.25 21.11 1.35
N VAL A 163 -12.15 20.62 0.09
CA VAL A 163 -13.13 20.94 -0.97
C VAL A 163 -14.50 20.31 -0.69
N SER A 164 -14.54 19.11 -0.11
CA SER A 164 -15.81 18.44 0.24
C SER A 164 -16.62 19.16 1.32
N TYR A 165 -15.97 19.92 2.19
CA TYR A 165 -16.65 20.71 3.23
C TYR A 165 -17.12 22.11 2.76
N THR A 166 -16.68 22.57 1.59
CA THR A 166 -17.04 23.90 1.06
C THR A 166 -18.19 23.86 0.03
N HIS A 167 -18.68 22.70 -0.32
CA HIS A 167 -19.86 22.45 -1.17
C HIS A 167 -20.90 21.63 -0.45
#